data_0844b92da15fdd57d68e8d847d96365f
#
_entry.id   0844b92da15fdd57d68e8d847d96365f
#
_cell.length_a   1.000
_cell.length_b   1.000
_cell.length_c   1.000
_cell.angle_alpha   90.00
_cell.angle_beta   90.00
_cell.angle_gamma   90.00
#
_symmetry.space_group_name_H-M   'P 1'
#
loop_
_entity.id
_entity.type
_entity.pdbx_description
1 polymer ?
#
loop_
_entity_poly.entity_id
_entity_poly.type
_entity_poly.pdbx_seq_one_letter_code
_entity_poly.pdbx_strand_id
1 'polypeptide(L)'
;MQLYLRDALESDVDDLIELLLGDKVRDPGFMQTNRDNPSFVGDYLDAIREIDATNGSYLLVADLGGRAVAMVQLVTFRHFQHRGGRCAEIESMHVAPSHSNADIGSQLLEYAASRARDLGCYRLQLTAGAKRQHAHKFFQDHGFIPTHVGYKQYLDLDWTPQRSAQLVRPQPDFFDELADQS
;
A
#
# COMPACT_ATOMS: atom_id res chain seq x y z
N MET A 1 -27.07 -0.58 -3.44
CA MET A 1 -26.13 -1.59 -2.92
C MET A 1 -25.47 -1.02 -1.67
N GLN A 2 -25.19 -1.85 -0.70
CA GLN A 2 -24.55 -1.44 0.56
C GLN A 2 -23.03 -1.47 0.37
N LEU A 3 -22.34 -0.46 0.86
CA LEU A 3 -20.88 -0.35 0.89
C LEU A 3 -20.36 -1.00 2.19
N TYR A 4 -19.36 -1.86 2.07
CA TYR A 4 -18.63 -2.45 3.19
C TYR A 4 -17.15 -2.06 3.11
N LEU A 5 -16.57 -1.68 4.25
CA LEU A 5 -15.15 -1.39 4.37
C LEU A 5 -14.52 -2.55 5.18
N ARG A 6 -13.54 -3.23 4.60
CA ARG A 6 -12.96 -4.46 5.17
C ARG A 6 -11.52 -4.66 4.71
N ASP A 7 -10.85 -5.62 5.34
CA ASP A 7 -9.57 -6.12 4.83
C ASP A 7 -9.80 -6.84 3.49
N ALA A 8 -8.81 -6.79 2.59
CA ALA A 8 -8.85 -7.47 1.32
C ALA A 8 -8.77 -8.99 1.50
N LEU A 9 -9.36 -9.72 0.57
CA LEU A 9 -9.28 -11.17 0.48
C LEU A 9 -8.54 -11.57 -0.79
N GLU A 10 -8.00 -12.78 -0.86
CA GLU A 10 -7.39 -13.31 -2.09
C GLU A 10 -8.36 -13.29 -3.26
N SER A 11 -9.67 -13.46 -3.00
CA SER A 11 -10.72 -13.38 -4.02
C SER A 11 -10.91 -11.99 -4.64
N ASP A 12 -10.37 -10.93 -4.04
CA ASP A 12 -10.44 -9.57 -4.57
C ASP A 12 -9.34 -9.29 -5.61
N VAL A 13 -8.41 -10.22 -5.85
CA VAL A 13 -7.19 -9.99 -6.64
C VAL A 13 -7.47 -9.40 -8.01
N ASP A 14 -8.48 -9.88 -8.72
CA ASP A 14 -8.82 -9.38 -10.07
C ASP A 14 -9.32 -7.93 -10.01
N ASP A 15 -10.16 -7.60 -9.03
CA ASP A 15 -10.66 -6.24 -8.81
C ASP A 15 -9.52 -5.29 -8.44
N LEU A 16 -8.61 -5.72 -7.57
CA LEU A 16 -7.44 -4.95 -7.13
C LEU A 16 -6.49 -4.66 -8.30
N ILE A 17 -6.25 -5.64 -9.16
CA ILE A 17 -5.46 -5.47 -10.39
C ILE A 17 -6.15 -4.47 -11.32
N GLU A 18 -7.47 -4.55 -11.49
CA GLU A 18 -8.23 -3.59 -12.31
C GLU A 18 -8.12 -2.15 -11.77
N LEU A 19 -8.16 -1.96 -10.45
CA LEU A 19 -7.96 -0.65 -9.82
C LEU A 19 -6.58 -0.07 -10.12
N LEU A 20 -5.52 -0.87 -10.04
CA LEU A 20 -4.15 -0.47 -10.38
C LEU A 20 -4.01 -0.10 -11.86
N LEU A 21 -4.57 -0.93 -12.74
CA LEU A 21 -4.51 -0.71 -14.20
C LEU A 21 -5.34 0.48 -14.66
N GLY A 22 -6.40 0.83 -13.93
CA GLY A 22 -7.25 1.99 -14.20
C GLY A 22 -6.57 3.34 -13.92
N ASP A 23 -5.45 3.35 -13.21
CA ASP A 23 -4.71 4.58 -12.94
C ASP A 23 -3.97 5.07 -14.19
N LYS A 24 -4.40 6.22 -14.71
CA LYS A 24 -3.82 6.83 -15.92
C LYS A 24 -2.50 7.56 -15.64
N VAL A 25 -2.23 7.91 -14.40
CA VAL A 25 -1.01 8.64 -13.99
C VAL A 25 -0.04 7.63 -13.37
N ARG A 26 0.65 6.89 -14.23
CA ARG A 26 1.65 5.91 -13.78
C ARG A 26 2.95 6.59 -13.38
N ASP A 27 3.55 6.10 -12.31
CA ASP A 27 4.93 6.42 -11.96
C ASP A 27 5.87 5.86 -13.05
N PRO A 28 6.88 6.61 -13.52
CA PRO A 28 7.85 6.10 -14.50
C PRO A 28 8.58 4.82 -14.07
N GLY A 29 8.72 4.59 -12.77
CA GLY A 29 9.24 3.35 -12.22
C GLY A 29 8.20 2.25 -12.02
N PHE A 30 6.95 2.47 -12.42
CA PHE A 30 5.93 1.45 -12.36
C PHE A 30 6.20 0.43 -13.47
N MET A 31 6.56 -0.76 -13.07
CA MET A 31 6.89 -1.84 -13.99
C MET A 31 5.67 -2.23 -14.83
N GLN A 32 5.94 -2.59 -16.05
CA GLN A 32 4.91 -3.00 -16.98
C GLN A 32 4.13 -4.17 -16.38
N THR A 33 2.89 -3.91 -16.01
CA THR A 33 1.91 -4.94 -15.72
C THR A 33 1.60 -5.68 -17.01
N ASN A 34 2.41 -6.67 -17.34
CA ASN A 34 2.16 -7.50 -18.49
C ASN A 34 1.21 -8.61 -18.08
N ARG A 35 -0.10 -8.43 -18.36
CA ARG A 35 -1.13 -9.46 -18.15
C ARG A 35 -0.85 -10.76 -18.89
N ASP A 36 -0.04 -10.71 -19.94
CA ASP A 36 0.36 -11.90 -20.71
C ASP A 36 1.42 -12.74 -19.98
N ASN A 37 1.97 -12.25 -18.86
CA ASN A 37 2.85 -13.02 -18.01
C ASN A 37 2.02 -14.04 -17.20
N PRO A 38 2.27 -15.36 -17.34
CA PRO A 38 1.52 -16.38 -16.61
C PRO A 38 1.58 -16.27 -15.09
N SER A 39 2.65 -15.67 -14.53
CA SER A 39 2.79 -15.46 -13.09
C SER A 39 2.10 -14.19 -12.57
N PHE A 40 1.58 -13.35 -13.45
CA PHE A 40 1.10 -12.01 -13.13
C PHE A 40 0.08 -11.97 -11.97
N VAL A 41 -0.96 -12.80 -12.04
CA VAL A 41 -1.97 -12.88 -10.97
C VAL A 41 -1.38 -13.52 -9.72
N GLY A 42 -0.52 -14.53 -9.87
CA GLY A 42 0.18 -15.20 -8.78
C GLY A 42 1.03 -14.24 -7.96
N ASP A 43 1.75 -13.34 -8.60
CA ASP A 43 2.58 -12.33 -7.92
C ASP A 43 1.74 -11.41 -7.01
N TYR A 44 0.53 -11.03 -7.45
CA TYR A 44 -0.39 -10.24 -6.63
C TYR A 44 -1.04 -11.04 -5.50
N LEU A 45 -1.37 -12.31 -5.73
CA LEU A 45 -1.85 -13.20 -4.67
C LEU A 45 -0.80 -13.38 -3.58
N ASP A 46 0.46 -13.58 -3.94
CA ASP A 46 1.55 -13.69 -3.00
C ASP A 46 1.76 -12.38 -2.23
N ALA A 47 1.62 -11.24 -2.90
CA ALA A 47 1.67 -9.93 -2.23
C ALA A 47 0.52 -9.75 -1.22
N ILE A 48 -0.71 -10.16 -1.55
CA ILE A 48 -1.85 -10.12 -0.60
C ILE A 48 -1.56 -10.98 0.62
N ARG A 49 -1.06 -12.21 0.43
CA ARG A 49 -0.70 -13.14 1.51
C ARG A 49 0.41 -12.58 2.39
N GLU A 50 1.45 -11.99 1.79
CA GLU A 50 2.56 -11.40 2.53
C GLU A 50 2.11 -10.18 3.34
N ILE A 51 1.25 -9.31 2.77
CA ILE A 51 0.67 -8.17 3.47
C ILE A 51 -0.15 -8.65 4.67
N ASP A 52 -1.01 -9.65 4.49
CA ASP A 52 -1.87 -10.20 5.55
C ASP A 52 -1.04 -10.88 6.66
N ALA A 53 0.04 -11.57 6.32
CA ALA A 53 0.94 -12.19 7.27
C ALA A 53 1.86 -11.19 7.98
N THR A 54 2.04 -9.98 7.44
CA THR A 54 2.97 -8.97 7.97
C THR A 54 2.30 -8.10 9.03
N ASN A 55 2.76 -8.22 10.27
CA ASN A 55 2.23 -7.39 11.36
C ASN A 55 2.49 -5.89 11.09
N GLY A 56 1.40 -5.14 11.04
CA GLY A 56 1.43 -3.70 10.78
C GLY A 56 1.24 -3.31 9.32
N SER A 57 0.97 -4.28 8.45
CA SER A 57 0.61 -4.03 7.04
C SER A 57 -0.82 -4.51 6.79
N TYR A 58 -1.62 -3.70 6.12
CA TYR A 58 -3.05 -3.96 5.88
C TYR A 58 -3.40 -3.52 4.47
N LEU A 59 -4.12 -4.36 3.73
CA LEU A 59 -4.73 -3.97 2.47
C LEU A 59 -6.24 -3.87 2.69
N LEU A 60 -6.77 -2.65 2.63
CA LEU A 60 -8.17 -2.35 2.94
C LEU A 60 -8.92 -2.06 1.64
N VAL A 61 -10.16 -2.51 1.57
CA VAL A 61 -11.02 -2.34 0.39
C VAL A 61 -12.37 -1.75 0.75
N ALA A 62 -12.95 -1.06 -0.22
CA ALA A 62 -14.35 -0.69 -0.25
C ALA A 62 -15.09 -1.68 -1.17
N ASP A 63 -15.88 -2.55 -0.58
CA ASP A 63 -16.69 -3.56 -1.26
C ASP A 63 -18.09 -3.02 -1.53
N LEU A 64 -18.48 -3.01 -2.77
CA LEU A 64 -19.82 -2.62 -3.21
C LEU A 64 -20.47 -3.77 -3.99
N GLY A 65 -21.34 -4.50 -3.31
CA GLY A 65 -22.06 -5.62 -3.94
C GLY A 65 -21.18 -6.81 -4.30
N GLY A 66 -20.15 -7.10 -3.51
CA GLY A 66 -19.20 -8.21 -3.69
C GLY A 66 -18.03 -7.89 -4.64
N ARG A 67 -17.83 -6.62 -5.00
CA ARG A 67 -16.73 -6.15 -5.84
C ARG A 67 -15.91 -5.09 -5.07
N ALA A 68 -14.58 -5.22 -5.07
CA ALA A 68 -13.71 -4.21 -4.53
C ALA A 68 -13.60 -3.02 -5.50
N VAL A 69 -14.29 -1.92 -5.18
CA VAL A 69 -14.36 -0.69 -6.01
C VAL A 69 -13.36 0.38 -5.61
N ALA A 70 -12.70 0.21 -4.48
CA ALA A 70 -11.55 1.03 -4.05
C ALA A 70 -10.65 0.22 -3.13
N MET A 71 -9.38 0.60 -3.07
CA MET A 71 -8.39 0.00 -2.19
C MET A 71 -7.46 1.05 -1.60
N VAL A 72 -6.86 0.71 -0.46
CA VAL A 72 -5.75 1.44 0.16
C VAL A 72 -4.87 0.47 0.94
N GLN A 73 -3.56 0.60 0.80
CA GLN A 73 -2.62 -0.09 1.67
C GLN A 73 -2.25 0.83 2.84
N LEU A 74 -2.35 0.30 4.07
CA LEU A 74 -1.96 0.96 5.30
C LEU A 74 -0.78 0.22 5.92
N VAL A 75 0.32 0.93 6.15
CA VAL A 75 1.53 0.37 6.79
C VAL A 75 1.79 1.12 8.09
N THR A 76 2.02 0.39 9.18
CA THR A 76 2.36 0.98 10.47
C THR A 76 3.79 0.65 10.85
N PHE A 77 4.49 1.62 11.40
CA PHE A 77 5.87 1.44 11.84
C PHE A 77 6.18 2.27 13.09
N ARG A 78 7.18 1.83 13.85
CA ARG A 78 7.70 2.63 14.96
C ARG A 78 8.70 3.64 14.44
N HIS A 79 8.52 4.88 14.86
CA HIS A 79 9.42 5.97 14.54
C HIS A 79 10.42 6.16 15.67
N PHE A 80 11.73 6.05 15.40
CA PHE A 80 12.74 6.22 16.46
C PHE A 80 12.68 7.63 17.09
N GLN A 81 12.42 8.65 16.28
CA GLN A 81 12.05 9.98 16.78
C GLN A 81 10.74 9.90 17.59
N HIS A 82 10.34 11.00 18.21
CA HIS A 82 9.09 11.10 18.97
C HIS A 82 8.93 9.99 20.03
N ARG A 83 10.05 9.61 20.66
CA ARG A 83 10.09 8.65 21.78
C ARG A 83 9.57 7.26 21.39
N GLY A 84 9.80 6.85 20.15
CA GLY A 84 9.38 5.55 19.63
C GLY A 84 7.89 5.48 19.33
N GLY A 85 7.24 6.60 19.06
CA GLY A 85 5.83 6.64 18.68
C GLY A 85 5.55 5.82 17.40
N ARG A 86 4.32 5.30 17.29
CA ARG A 86 3.88 4.58 16.10
C ARG A 86 3.29 5.56 15.09
N CYS A 87 3.69 5.41 13.83
CA CYS A 87 3.14 6.13 12.68
C CYS A 87 2.42 5.16 11.75
N ALA A 88 1.54 5.69 10.92
CA ALA A 88 0.99 4.97 9.80
C ALA A 88 1.27 5.72 8.49
N GLU A 89 1.41 4.97 7.40
CA GLU A 89 1.57 5.47 6.05
C GLU A 89 0.52 4.85 5.14
N ILE A 90 -0.06 5.69 4.28
CA ILE A 90 -0.97 5.26 3.21
C ILE A 90 -0.17 5.10 1.94
N GLU A 91 -0.29 3.93 1.35
CA GLU A 91 0.23 3.59 0.04
C GLU A 91 -0.90 3.11 -0.87
N SER A 92 -0.68 3.21 -2.18
CA SER A 92 -1.53 2.58 -3.21
C SER A 92 -3.03 2.83 -3.06
N MET A 93 -3.45 4.06 -2.74
CA MET A 93 -4.87 4.40 -2.68
C MET A 93 -5.44 4.59 -4.09
N HIS A 94 -6.42 3.75 -4.45
CA HIS A 94 -7.10 3.77 -5.74
C HIS A 94 -8.60 3.65 -5.57
N VAL A 95 -9.35 4.34 -6.44
CA VAL A 95 -10.82 4.27 -6.56
C VAL A 95 -11.18 4.02 -8.00
N ALA A 96 -12.08 3.09 -8.26
CA ALA A 96 -12.55 2.80 -9.61
C ALA A 96 -13.11 4.09 -10.28
N PRO A 97 -12.74 4.39 -11.54
CA PRO A 97 -13.20 5.61 -12.23
C PRO A 97 -14.72 5.76 -12.26
N SER A 98 -15.45 4.65 -12.34
CA SER A 98 -16.91 4.61 -12.29
C SER A 98 -17.52 5.06 -10.96
N HIS A 99 -16.70 5.10 -9.89
CA HIS A 99 -17.10 5.42 -8.52
C HIS A 99 -16.36 6.63 -7.94
N SER A 100 -15.59 7.35 -8.75
CA SER A 100 -14.75 8.48 -8.31
C SER A 100 -15.54 9.65 -7.70
N ASN A 101 -16.81 9.78 -8.02
CA ASN A 101 -17.69 10.85 -7.51
C ASN A 101 -18.58 10.39 -6.33
N ALA A 102 -18.43 9.17 -5.83
CA ALA A 102 -19.37 8.55 -4.90
C ALA A 102 -18.92 8.59 -3.43
N ASP A 103 -18.05 9.51 -3.05
CA ASP A 103 -17.50 9.64 -1.67
C ASP A 103 -16.84 8.36 -1.09
N ILE A 104 -16.66 7.34 -1.92
CA ILE A 104 -16.06 6.05 -1.52
C ILE A 104 -14.60 6.27 -1.08
N GLY A 105 -13.87 7.13 -1.80
CA GLY A 105 -12.50 7.47 -1.43
C GLY A 105 -12.40 8.09 -0.04
N SER A 106 -13.31 9.02 0.29
CA SER A 106 -13.36 9.67 1.61
C SER A 106 -13.68 8.67 2.72
N GLN A 107 -14.66 7.79 2.50
CA GLN A 107 -15.04 6.77 3.47
C GLN A 107 -13.90 5.76 3.70
N LEU A 108 -13.23 5.32 2.63
CA LEU A 108 -12.09 4.41 2.74
C LEU A 108 -10.89 5.06 3.44
N LEU A 109 -10.62 6.33 3.15
CA LEU A 109 -9.56 7.11 3.82
C LEU A 109 -9.83 7.26 5.32
N GLU A 110 -11.08 7.59 5.70
CA GLU A 110 -11.46 7.70 7.12
C GLU A 110 -11.42 6.34 7.81
N TYR A 111 -11.79 5.25 7.14
CA TYR A 111 -11.65 3.90 7.66
C TYR A 111 -10.18 3.54 7.94
N ALA A 112 -9.28 3.85 7.00
CA ALA A 112 -7.84 3.66 7.21
C ALA A 112 -7.29 4.53 8.34
N ALA A 113 -7.75 5.78 8.46
CA ALA A 113 -7.38 6.68 9.55
C ALA A 113 -7.88 6.17 10.90
N SER A 114 -9.11 5.65 10.97
CA SER A 114 -9.65 5.02 12.19
C SER A 114 -8.83 3.81 12.58
N ARG A 115 -8.51 2.92 11.63
CA ARG A 115 -7.65 1.75 11.87
C ARG A 115 -6.28 2.15 12.40
N ALA A 116 -5.68 3.21 11.85
CA ALA A 116 -4.40 3.73 12.34
C ALA A 116 -4.49 4.23 13.79
N ARG A 117 -5.60 4.93 14.17
CA ARG A 117 -5.84 5.38 15.55
C ARG A 117 -5.97 4.19 16.51
N ASP A 118 -6.75 3.17 16.12
CA ASP A 118 -6.95 1.96 16.93
C ASP A 118 -5.65 1.19 17.15
N LEU A 119 -4.71 1.26 16.19
CA LEU A 119 -3.37 0.70 16.30
C LEU A 119 -2.39 1.59 17.10
N GLY A 120 -2.87 2.70 17.66
CA GLY A 120 -2.08 3.62 18.47
C GLY A 120 -1.12 4.50 17.67
N CYS A 121 -1.40 4.75 16.40
CA CYS A 121 -0.61 5.67 15.60
C CYS A 121 -0.94 7.11 15.97
N TYR A 122 0.09 7.92 16.23
CA TYR A 122 -0.07 9.36 16.52
C TYR A 122 -0.13 10.20 15.24
N ARG A 123 0.26 9.63 14.11
CA ARG A 123 0.34 10.32 12.82
C ARG A 123 0.01 9.35 11.69
N LEU A 124 -0.77 9.84 10.72
CA LEU A 124 -0.98 9.23 9.42
C LEU A 124 -0.31 10.11 8.37
N GLN A 125 0.45 9.52 7.47
CA GLN A 125 1.16 10.21 6.40
C GLN A 125 0.95 9.50 5.07
N LEU A 126 1.28 10.19 3.98
CA LEU A 126 1.29 9.64 2.62
C LEU A 126 2.24 10.44 1.73
N THR A 127 2.56 9.86 0.57
CA THR A 127 3.16 10.60 -0.53
C THR A 127 2.19 10.63 -1.71
N ALA A 128 2.12 11.77 -2.40
CA ALA A 128 1.33 11.92 -3.61
C ALA A 128 2.20 12.45 -4.74
N GLY A 129 2.06 11.89 -5.93
CA GLY A 129 2.83 12.31 -7.09
C GLY A 129 2.65 13.80 -7.37
N ALA A 130 3.75 14.55 -7.60
CA ALA A 130 3.74 16.01 -7.74
C ALA A 130 2.77 16.53 -8.84
N LYS A 131 2.48 15.73 -9.85
CA LYS A 131 1.57 16.08 -10.97
C LYS A 131 0.10 15.76 -10.66
N ARG A 132 -0.23 15.10 -9.54
CA ARG A 132 -1.58 14.65 -9.18
C ARG A 132 -2.35 15.73 -8.41
N GLN A 133 -2.64 16.86 -9.05
CA GLN A 133 -3.29 18.00 -8.38
C GLN A 133 -4.63 17.64 -7.72
N HIS A 134 -5.44 16.77 -8.34
CA HIS A 134 -6.71 16.33 -7.74
C HIS A 134 -6.49 15.53 -6.45
N ALA A 135 -5.46 14.68 -6.41
CA ALA A 135 -5.12 13.94 -5.19
C ALA A 135 -4.60 14.89 -4.10
N HIS A 136 -3.78 15.88 -4.45
CA HIS A 136 -3.32 16.89 -3.49
C HIS A 136 -4.50 17.62 -2.86
N LYS A 137 -5.47 18.10 -3.69
CA LYS A 137 -6.66 18.75 -3.17
C LYS A 137 -7.49 17.81 -2.30
N PHE A 138 -7.71 16.57 -2.74
CA PHE A 138 -8.45 15.56 -1.99
C PHE A 138 -7.85 15.34 -0.59
N PHE A 139 -6.55 15.12 -0.48
CA PHE A 139 -5.91 14.91 0.82
C PHE A 139 -5.93 16.17 1.70
N GLN A 140 -5.76 17.36 1.13
CA GLN A 140 -5.88 18.62 1.87
C GLN A 140 -7.29 18.85 2.41
N ASP A 141 -8.32 18.54 1.62
CA ASP A 141 -9.72 18.61 2.05
C ASP A 141 -10.02 17.63 3.21
N HIS A 142 -9.19 16.56 3.36
CA HIS A 142 -9.26 15.58 4.46
C HIS A 142 -8.24 15.85 5.59
N GLY A 143 -7.71 17.07 5.67
CA GLY A 143 -6.87 17.53 6.77
C GLY A 143 -5.39 17.15 6.68
N PHE A 144 -4.91 16.61 5.56
CA PHE A 144 -3.49 16.41 5.35
C PHE A 144 -2.79 17.72 5.01
N ILE A 145 -1.62 17.93 5.60
CA ILE A 145 -0.82 19.15 5.43
C ILE A 145 0.43 18.80 4.62
N PRO A 146 0.71 19.48 3.49
CA PRO A 146 1.91 19.22 2.68
C PRO A 146 3.15 19.79 3.37
N THR A 147 3.80 18.97 4.16
CA THR A 147 4.95 19.37 5.01
C THR A 147 6.30 18.90 4.49
N HIS A 148 6.33 17.92 3.57
CA HIS A 148 7.55 17.28 3.10
C HIS A 148 7.53 17.11 1.59
N VAL A 149 8.71 17.03 0.99
CA VAL A 149 8.90 16.65 -0.42
C VAL A 149 9.38 15.20 -0.46
N GLY A 150 8.69 14.37 -1.23
CA GLY A 150 9.06 12.97 -1.42
C GLY A 150 10.16 12.81 -2.48
N TYR A 151 11.15 11.96 -2.21
CA TYR A 151 12.20 11.57 -3.15
C TYR A 151 12.17 10.06 -3.34
N LYS A 152 12.34 9.58 -4.58
CA LYS A 152 12.45 8.17 -4.93
C LYS A 152 13.76 7.90 -5.64
N GLN A 153 14.41 6.80 -5.28
CA GLN A 153 15.53 6.24 -6.02
C GLN A 153 15.18 4.78 -6.36
N TYR A 154 15.16 4.47 -7.63
CA TYR A 154 14.94 3.09 -8.09
C TYR A 154 16.26 2.34 -8.00
N LEU A 155 16.30 1.28 -7.18
CA LEU A 155 17.52 0.51 -6.93
C LEU A 155 17.73 -0.57 -7.99
N ASP A 156 16.65 -1.05 -8.60
CA ASP A 156 16.66 -2.04 -9.66
C ASP A 156 15.53 -1.74 -10.65
N LEU A 157 15.88 -1.34 -11.86
CA LEU A 157 14.91 -1.05 -12.93
C LEU A 157 14.39 -2.31 -13.63
N ASP A 158 15.11 -3.43 -13.47
CA ASP A 158 14.75 -4.74 -14.01
C ASP A 158 14.11 -5.63 -12.92
N TRP A 159 13.64 -5.01 -11.83
CA TRP A 159 13.04 -5.72 -10.71
C TRP A 159 11.84 -6.55 -11.15
N THR A 160 11.75 -7.77 -10.61
CA THR A 160 10.56 -8.62 -10.68
C THR A 160 10.32 -9.25 -9.32
N PRO A 161 9.10 -9.66 -8.96
CA PRO A 161 8.83 -10.34 -7.70
C PRO A 161 9.73 -11.56 -7.46
N GLN A 162 9.93 -12.40 -8.48
CA GLN A 162 10.78 -13.57 -8.40
C GLN A 162 12.26 -13.22 -8.15
N ARG A 163 12.72 -12.11 -8.73
CA ARG A 163 14.08 -11.61 -8.50
C ARG A 163 14.28 -11.11 -7.09
N SER A 164 13.29 -10.43 -6.52
CA SER A 164 13.29 -10.00 -5.12
C SER A 164 13.41 -11.20 -4.17
N ALA A 165 12.62 -12.24 -4.37
CA ALA A 165 12.67 -13.44 -3.55
C ALA A 165 14.05 -14.13 -3.56
N GLN A 166 14.79 -14.06 -4.68
CA GLN A 166 16.14 -14.60 -4.81
C GLN A 166 17.20 -13.76 -4.08
N LEU A 167 16.95 -12.46 -3.90
CA LEU A 167 17.87 -11.52 -3.25
C LEU A 167 17.74 -11.50 -1.73
N VAL A 168 16.64 -11.99 -1.17
CA VAL A 168 16.47 -12.17 0.26
C VAL A 168 17.35 -13.37 0.68
N ARG A 169 18.63 -13.12 0.90
CA ARG A 169 19.50 -14.09 1.55
C ARG A 169 19.13 -14.12 3.03
N PRO A 170 18.97 -15.30 3.65
CA PRO A 170 18.99 -15.38 5.10
C PRO A 170 20.30 -14.71 5.55
N GLN A 171 20.19 -13.65 6.34
CA GLN A 171 21.39 -13.07 6.96
C GLN A 171 21.97 -14.17 7.84
N PRO A 172 23.25 -14.51 7.72
CA PRO A 172 23.91 -15.38 8.71
C PRO A 172 23.69 -14.69 10.06
N ASP A 173 23.25 -15.47 11.05
CA ASP A 173 23.03 -14.96 12.39
C ASP A 173 24.33 -14.32 12.87
N PHE A 174 24.36 -13.02 12.91
CA PHE A 174 25.53 -12.21 13.32
C PHE A 174 26.05 -12.61 14.73
N PHE A 175 25.23 -13.31 15.49
CA PHE A 175 25.55 -13.82 16.82
C PHE A 175 26.30 -15.15 16.80
N ASP A 176 26.21 -15.95 15.74
CA ASP A 176 26.95 -17.20 15.62
C ASP A 176 28.45 -16.97 15.31
N GLU A 177 28.79 -15.88 14.61
CA GLU A 177 30.19 -15.53 14.36
C GLU A 177 30.94 -15.03 15.61
N LEU A 178 30.25 -14.54 16.64
CA LEU A 178 30.85 -14.09 17.90
C LEU A 178 31.08 -15.25 18.88
N ALA A 179 30.40 -16.36 18.73
CA ALA A 179 30.56 -17.55 19.59
C ALA A 179 31.80 -18.35 19.28
N ASP A 180 32.35 -18.25 18.07
CA ASP A 180 33.52 -19.01 17.62
C ASP A 180 34.86 -18.31 17.90
N GLN A 181 34.85 -17.14 18.54
CA GLN A 181 36.05 -16.35 18.90
C GLN A 181 36.32 -16.27 20.42
N SER A 182 35.64 -17.09 21.23
CA SER A 182 35.85 -17.14 22.69
C SER A 182 36.53 -18.43 23.19
#